data_64ce91e72297f06db0abc24aa30ce099
#
_entry.id   64ce91e72297f06db0abc24aa30ce099
#
_cell.length_a   1.000
_cell.length_b   1.000
_cell.length_c   1.000
_cell.angle_alpha   90.00
_cell.angle_beta   90.00
_cell.angle_gamma   90.00
#
_symmetry.space_group_name_H-M   'P 1'
#
loop_
_entity.id
_entity.type
_entity.pdbx_description
1 polymer ?
#
loop_
_entity_poly.entity_id
_entity_poly.type
_entity_poly.pdbx_seq_one_letter_code
_entity_poly.pdbx_strand_id
1 'polypeptide(L)'
;MSKTVMIVEDNELNMKLFHDLLEAHGYDTVATRNGIEALELARKHRPDLILMDIQLLEVSGLEVTKWLKEDPELKAIPVVAVTAFAMKGDEERIREGGCEAYLSKPISVAKFIETIRRFLGSA
;
A
#
# COMPACT_ATOMS: atom_id res chain seq x y z
N MET A 1 -21.24 -0.13 1.52
CA MET A 1 -20.20 0.73 2.09
C MET A 1 -18.93 0.62 1.27
N SER A 2 -18.26 1.74 1.07
CA SER A 2 -17.03 1.77 0.29
C SER A 2 -15.88 1.15 1.05
N LYS A 3 -15.00 0.47 0.33
CA LYS A 3 -13.74 0.00 0.89
C LYS A 3 -12.73 1.15 0.92
N THR A 4 -11.87 1.17 1.91
CA THR A 4 -10.88 2.22 2.10
C THR A 4 -9.48 1.67 1.85
N VAL A 5 -8.70 2.38 1.03
CA VAL A 5 -7.31 2.05 0.75
C VAL A 5 -6.43 3.16 1.31
N MET A 6 -5.47 2.80 2.14
CA MET A 6 -4.48 3.75 2.64
C MET A 6 -3.28 3.74 1.70
N ILE A 7 -2.85 4.92 1.29
CA ILE A 7 -1.70 5.09 0.40
C ILE A 7 -0.56 5.70 1.18
N VAL A 8 0.57 5.01 1.24
CA VAL A 8 1.79 5.53 1.86
C VAL A 8 2.82 5.73 0.74
N GLU A 9 2.97 6.97 0.28
CA GLU A 9 3.77 7.32 -0.90
C GLU A 9 4.28 8.75 -0.75
N ASP A 10 5.57 8.96 -0.92
CA ASP A 10 6.15 10.29 -0.79
C ASP A 10 6.26 11.07 -2.11
N ASN A 11 6.03 10.43 -3.24
CA ASN A 11 6.00 11.10 -4.53
C ASN A 11 4.59 11.60 -4.85
N GLU A 12 4.45 12.90 -5.02
CA GLU A 12 3.13 13.52 -5.23
C GLU A 12 2.42 13.02 -6.48
N LEU A 13 3.16 12.80 -7.55
CA LEU A 13 2.56 12.33 -8.80
C LEU A 13 2.01 10.91 -8.67
N ASN A 14 2.76 10.04 -8.01
CA ASN A 14 2.29 8.68 -7.76
C ASN A 14 1.12 8.66 -6.79
N MET A 15 1.17 9.49 -5.76
CA MET A 15 0.07 9.63 -4.81
C MET A 15 -1.22 10.02 -5.51
N LYS A 16 -1.12 11.03 -6.39
CA LYS A 16 -2.28 11.50 -7.16
C LYS A 16 -2.80 10.42 -8.10
N LEU A 17 -1.90 9.71 -8.77
CA LEU A 17 -2.29 8.63 -9.68
C LEU A 17 -3.07 7.54 -8.94
N PHE A 18 -2.56 7.08 -7.80
CA PHE A 18 -3.22 6.05 -7.02
C PHE A 18 -4.57 6.51 -6.50
N HIS A 19 -4.63 7.73 -5.97
CA HIS A 19 -5.85 8.33 -5.47
C HIS A 19 -6.92 8.42 -6.56
N ASP A 20 -6.56 8.96 -7.72
CA ASP A 20 -7.49 9.15 -8.82
C ASP A 20 -8.01 7.80 -9.35
N LEU A 21 -7.12 6.81 -9.50
CA LEU A 21 -7.53 5.48 -9.95
C LEU A 21 -8.48 4.80 -8.98
N LEU A 22 -8.19 4.90 -7.70
CA LEU A 22 -9.01 4.28 -6.67
C LEU A 22 -10.38 4.94 -6.58
N GLU A 23 -10.43 6.27 -6.58
CA GLU A 23 -11.71 6.98 -6.55
C GLU A 23 -12.55 6.69 -7.79
N ALA A 24 -11.92 6.61 -8.95
CA ALA A 24 -12.63 6.28 -10.18
C ALA A 24 -13.28 4.90 -10.14
N HIS A 25 -12.77 4.02 -9.31
CA HIS A 25 -13.30 2.66 -9.16
C HIS A 25 -14.15 2.48 -7.88
N GLY A 26 -14.49 3.58 -7.22
CA GLY A 26 -15.42 3.56 -6.10
C GLY A 26 -14.81 3.28 -4.74
N TYR A 27 -13.50 3.34 -4.61
CA TYR A 27 -12.83 3.16 -3.32
C TYR A 27 -12.56 4.51 -2.65
N ASP A 28 -12.64 4.53 -1.32
CA ASP A 28 -12.22 5.70 -0.55
C ASP A 28 -10.72 5.62 -0.30
N THR A 29 -10.07 6.76 -0.11
CA THR A 29 -8.63 6.79 0.10
C THR A 29 -8.26 7.60 1.34
N VAL A 30 -7.20 7.14 2.01
CA VAL A 30 -6.51 7.88 3.06
C VAL A 30 -5.04 7.89 2.64
N ALA A 31 -4.40 9.04 2.65
CA ALA A 31 -3.05 9.15 2.13
C ALA A 31 -2.10 9.80 3.12
N THR A 32 -0.87 9.31 3.16
CA THR A 32 0.20 9.96 3.90
C THR A 32 1.50 9.85 3.09
N ARG A 33 2.35 10.84 3.23
CA ARG A 33 3.68 10.85 2.62
C ARG A 33 4.75 10.37 3.59
N ASN A 34 4.36 10.13 4.83
CA ASN A 34 5.27 9.81 5.93
C ASN A 34 4.97 8.42 6.49
N GLY A 35 5.94 7.52 6.38
CA GLY A 35 5.79 6.15 6.89
C GLY A 35 5.60 6.08 8.40
N ILE A 36 6.13 7.05 9.13
CA ILE A 36 6.00 7.09 10.60
C ILE A 36 4.55 7.35 10.99
N GLU A 37 3.85 8.21 10.26
CA GLU A 37 2.43 8.49 10.51
C GLU A 37 1.51 7.35 10.09
N ALA A 38 2.00 6.43 9.27
CA ALA A 38 1.17 5.37 8.71
C ALA A 38 0.50 4.51 9.79
N LEU A 39 1.22 4.20 10.86
CA LEU A 39 0.66 3.41 11.95
C LEU A 39 -0.52 4.09 12.62
N GLU A 40 -0.38 5.38 12.93
CA GLU A 40 -1.46 6.13 13.56
C GLU A 40 -2.66 6.26 12.65
N LEU A 41 -2.42 6.54 11.37
CA LEU A 41 -3.49 6.65 10.39
C LEU A 41 -4.21 5.33 10.18
N ALA A 42 -3.46 4.22 10.16
CA ALA A 42 -4.05 2.90 10.03
C ALA A 42 -4.94 2.56 11.22
N ARG A 43 -4.52 2.91 12.43
CA ARG A 43 -5.34 2.70 13.63
C ARG A 43 -6.60 3.56 13.62
N LYS A 44 -6.47 4.80 13.16
CA LYS A 44 -7.57 5.74 13.12
C LYS A 44 -8.62 5.38 12.07
N HIS A 45 -8.18 5.03 10.87
CA HIS A 45 -9.06 4.82 9.72
C HIS A 45 -9.39 3.36 9.44
N ARG A 46 -8.60 2.44 9.94
CA ARG A 46 -8.76 1.00 9.72
C ARG A 46 -9.01 0.66 8.26
N PRO A 47 -8.04 0.94 7.39
CA PRO A 47 -8.21 0.69 5.96
C PRO A 47 -8.36 -0.80 5.67
N ASP A 48 -8.96 -1.10 4.53
CA ASP A 48 -9.13 -2.49 4.08
C ASP A 48 -7.91 -3.00 3.34
N LEU A 49 -7.05 -2.09 2.87
CA LEU A 49 -5.83 -2.40 2.15
C LEU A 49 -4.85 -1.25 2.32
N ILE A 50 -3.57 -1.55 2.34
CA ILE A 50 -2.52 -0.53 2.38
C ILE A 50 -1.62 -0.68 1.16
N LEU A 51 -1.46 0.41 0.40
CA LEU A 51 -0.46 0.51 -0.65
C LEU A 51 0.77 1.15 -0.04
N MET A 52 1.87 0.41 -0.01
CA MET A 52 3.09 0.82 0.69
C MET A 52 4.24 1.01 -0.29
N ASP A 53 4.70 2.25 -0.45
CA ASP A 53 5.93 2.50 -1.19
C ASP A 53 7.11 2.00 -0.34
N ILE A 54 7.92 1.13 -0.93
CA ILE A 54 9.10 0.59 -0.24
C ILE A 54 10.18 1.66 -0.08
N GLN A 55 10.22 2.62 -1.00
CA GLN A 55 11.28 3.60 -1.09
C GLN A 55 10.89 4.97 -0.51
N LEU A 56 10.47 4.96 0.74
CA LEU A 56 10.16 6.18 1.45
C LEU A 56 11.45 6.89 1.88
N LEU A 57 11.39 8.22 2.01
CA LEU A 57 12.57 9.03 2.30
C LEU A 57 13.14 8.82 3.71
N GLU A 58 12.28 8.78 4.71
CA GLU A 58 12.73 8.72 6.11
C GLU A 58 12.89 7.31 6.65
N VAL A 59 12.03 6.40 6.20
CA VAL A 59 12.02 5.03 6.70
C VAL A 59 11.60 4.11 5.56
N SER A 60 12.20 2.91 5.50
CA SER A 60 11.82 1.94 4.47
C SER A 60 10.37 1.50 4.64
N GLY A 61 9.64 1.37 3.53
CA GLY A 61 8.30 0.81 3.57
C GLY A 61 8.25 -0.60 4.13
N LEU A 62 9.35 -1.36 4.01
CA LEU A 62 9.44 -2.70 4.61
C LEU A 62 9.45 -2.63 6.14
N GLU A 63 10.12 -1.62 6.71
CA GLU A 63 10.08 -1.42 8.17
C GLU A 63 8.68 -1.02 8.64
N VAL A 64 8.04 -0.14 7.92
CA VAL A 64 6.65 0.26 8.24
C VAL A 64 5.74 -0.96 8.18
N THR A 65 5.89 -1.80 7.16
CA THR A 65 5.13 -3.04 7.03
C THR A 65 5.37 -3.95 8.23
N LYS A 66 6.61 -4.08 8.65
CA LYS A 66 6.95 -4.89 9.83
C LYS A 66 6.22 -4.39 11.07
N TRP A 67 6.21 -3.08 11.29
CA TRP A 67 5.49 -2.49 12.42
C TRP A 67 3.99 -2.77 12.35
N LEU A 68 3.40 -2.67 11.15
CA LEU A 68 1.99 -2.98 10.94
C LEU A 68 1.68 -4.45 11.25
N LYS A 69 2.55 -5.36 10.83
CA LYS A 69 2.35 -6.80 11.04
C LYS A 69 2.62 -7.24 12.48
N GLU A 70 3.35 -6.44 13.23
CA GLU A 70 3.57 -6.69 14.65
C GLU A 70 2.43 -6.17 15.53
N ASP A 71 1.56 -5.32 14.99
CA ASP A 71 0.42 -4.74 15.73
C ASP A 71 -0.79 -5.68 15.64
N PRO A 72 -1.29 -6.18 16.79
CA PRO A 72 -2.42 -7.12 16.76
C PRO A 72 -3.69 -6.58 16.09
N GLU A 73 -3.88 -5.26 16.09
CA GLU A 73 -5.04 -4.64 15.46
C GLU A 73 -4.89 -4.45 13.96
N LEU A 74 -3.65 -4.35 13.48
CA LEU A 74 -3.37 -3.99 12.10
C LEU A 74 -2.83 -5.15 11.25
N LYS A 75 -2.34 -6.20 11.87
CA LYS A 75 -1.66 -7.30 11.16
C LYS A 75 -2.52 -8.00 10.11
N ALA A 76 -3.83 -7.95 10.25
CA ALA A 76 -4.74 -8.58 9.31
C ALA A 76 -4.97 -7.77 8.03
N ILE A 77 -4.59 -6.49 8.02
CA ILE A 77 -4.77 -5.63 6.86
C ILE A 77 -3.73 -6.00 5.80
N PRO A 78 -4.15 -6.38 4.57
CA PRO A 78 -3.18 -6.71 3.53
C PRO A 78 -2.37 -5.49 3.10
N VAL A 79 -1.09 -5.70 2.88
CA VAL A 79 -0.17 -4.66 2.42
C VAL A 79 0.34 -5.04 1.04
N VAL A 80 0.14 -4.16 0.07
CA VAL A 80 0.67 -4.30 -1.28
C VAL A 80 1.84 -3.35 -1.44
N ALA A 81 3.02 -3.89 -1.66
CA ALA A 81 4.22 -3.08 -1.85
C ALA A 81 4.24 -2.45 -3.23
N VAL A 82 4.74 -1.23 -3.33
CA VAL A 82 4.95 -0.53 -4.59
C VAL A 82 6.43 -0.22 -4.66
N THR A 83 7.12 -0.63 -5.72
CA THR A 83 8.56 -0.49 -5.79
C THR A 83 9.06 -0.31 -7.22
N ALA A 84 10.11 0.52 -7.39
CA ALA A 84 10.83 0.63 -8.65
C ALA A 84 11.83 -0.51 -8.83
N PHE A 85 12.14 -1.26 -7.77
CA PHE A 85 13.11 -2.34 -7.78
C PHE A 85 12.41 -3.68 -7.61
N ALA A 86 11.95 -4.25 -8.73
CA ALA A 86 11.26 -5.54 -8.71
C ALA A 86 12.15 -6.64 -9.28
N MET A 87 13.38 -6.72 -8.78
CA MET A 87 14.28 -7.81 -9.14
C MET A 87 13.93 -9.06 -8.34
N LYS A 88 14.32 -10.21 -8.84
CA LYS A 88 13.95 -11.50 -8.27
C LYS A 88 14.25 -11.62 -6.77
N GLY A 89 15.40 -11.11 -6.32
CA GLY A 89 15.75 -11.15 -4.90
C GLY A 89 14.93 -10.19 -4.06
N ASP A 90 14.44 -9.10 -4.64
CA ASP A 90 13.63 -8.10 -3.94
C ASP A 90 12.23 -8.61 -3.67
N GLU A 91 11.67 -9.42 -4.56
CA GLU A 91 10.36 -10.01 -4.37
C GLU A 91 10.31 -10.86 -3.09
N GLU A 92 11.33 -11.68 -2.88
CA GLU A 92 11.41 -12.51 -1.67
C GLU A 92 11.50 -11.66 -0.41
N ARG A 93 12.32 -10.61 -0.43
CA ARG A 93 12.45 -9.68 0.70
C ARG A 93 11.14 -9.00 1.03
N ILE A 94 10.41 -8.58 0.00
CA ILE A 94 9.12 -7.92 0.16
C ILE A 94 8.13 -8.86 0.82
N ARG A 95 8.04 -10.09 0.36
CA ARG A 95 7.13 -11.09 0.93
C ARG A 95 7.52 -11.49 2.34
N GLU A 96 8.81 -11.68 2.61
CA GLU A 96 9.31 -11.98 3.95
C GLU A 96 9.03 -10.85 4.92
N GLY A 97 9.01 -9.60 4.42
CA GLY A 97 8.67 -8.44 5.24
C GLY A 97 7.19 -8.34 5.60
N GLY A 98 6.34 -9.22 5.06
CA GLY A 98 4.92 -9.27 5.39
C GLY A 98 3.99 -8.70 4.33
N CYS A 99 4.50 -8.28 3.17
CA CYS A 99 3.64 -7.82 2.09
C CYS A 99 3.00 -9.00 1.38
N GLU A 100 1.71 -8.91 1.13
CA GLU A 100 0.95 -9.97 0.47
C GLU A 100 1.11 -9.98 -1.05
N ALA A 101 1.50 -8.84 -1.62
CA ALA A 101 1.74 -8.71 -3.06
C ALA A 101 2.64 -7.51 -3.31
N TYR A 102 3.07 -7.33 -4.55
CA TYR A 102 3.82 -6.14 -4.92
C TYR A 102 3.45 -5.68 -6.33
N LEU A 103 3.66 -4.38 -6.58
CA LEU A 103 3.47 -3.75 -7.87
C LEU A 103 4.77 -3.04 -8.22
N SER A 104 5.27 -3.24 -9.43
CA SER A 104 6.49 -2.56 -9.87
C SER A 104 6.17 -1.25 -10.58
N LYS A 105 7.03 -0.26 -10.36
CA LYS A 105 6.97 1.02 -11.08
C LYS A 105 7.72 0.88 -12.41
N PRO A 106 7.27 1.52 -13.49
CA PRO A 106 6.07 2.34 -13.59
C PRO A 106 4.80 1.50 -13.53
N ILE A 107 3.76 2.07 -12.91
CA ILE A 107 2.54 1.32 -12.61
C ILE A 107 1.74 1.03 -13.88
N SER A 108 1.40 -0.24 -14.08
CA SER A 108 0.41 -0.63 -15.07
C SER A 108 -0.98 -0.46 -14.46
N VAL A 109 -1.82 0.36 -15.07
CA VAL A 109 -3.17 0.62 -14.56
C VAL A 109 -3.97 -0.68 -14.47
N ALA A 110 -3.86 -1.55 -15.47
CA ALA A 110 -4.57 -2.82 -15.48
C ALA A 110 -4.16 -3.72 -14.31
N LYS A 111 -2.85 -3.84 -14.07
CA LYS A 111 -2.34 -4.65 -12.95
C LYS A 111 -2.69 -4.05 -11.60
N PHE A 112 -2.67 -2.73 -11.51
CA PHE A 112 -3.03 -2.01 -10.29
C PHE A 112 -4.47 -2.34 -9.89
N ILE A 113 -5.41 -2.14 -10.80
CA ILE A 113 -6.83 -2.39 -10.54
C ILE A 113 -7.09 -3.87 -10.28
N GLU A 114 -6.46 -4.75 -11.05
CA GLU A 114 -6.59 -6.20 -10.85
C GLU A 114 -6.14 -6.60 -9.44
N THR A 115 -5.02 -6.07 -8.98
CA THR A 115 -4.49 -6.37 -7.65
C THR A 115 -5.42 -5.87 -6.57
N ILE A 116 -5.91 -4.64 -6.70
CA ILE A 116 -6.84 -4.06 -5.72
C ILE A 116 -8.11 -4.92 -5.64
N ARG A 117 -8.68 -5.30 -6.77
CA ARG A 117 -9.87 -6.13 -6.82
C ARG A 117 -9.65 -7.52 -6.22
N ARG A 118 -8.46 -8.07 -6.38
CA ARG A 118 -8.13 -9.38 -5.82
C ARG A 118 -8.24 -9.39 -4.30
N PHE A 119 -7.86 -8.29 -3.66
CA PHE A 119 -7.94 -8.18 -2.20
C PHE A 119 -9.27 -7.66 -1.69
N LEU A 120 -9.92 -6.75 -2.42
CA LEU A 120 -11.11 -6.05 -1.94
C LEU A 120 -12.40 -6.43 -2.68
N GLY A 121 -12.28 -7.12 -3.78
CA GLY A 121 -13.42 -7.37 -4.65
C GLY A 121 -13.82 -6.11 -5.40
N SER A 122 -15.04 -6.11 -5.94
CA SER A 122 -15.57 -4.92 -6.60
C SER A 122 -16.06 -3.93 -5.56
N ALA A 123 -15.77 -2.67 -5.79
CA ALA A 123 -16.21 -1.61 -4.89
C ALA A 123 -17.73 -1.42 -4.94
#